data_d60be9b57d88881d914407fe04feea6c
#
_entry.id   d60be9b57d88881d914407fe04feea6c
#
_cell.length_a   1.000
_cell.length_b   1.000
_cell.length_c   1.000
_cell.angle_alpha   90.00
_cell.angle_beta   90.00
_cell.angle_gamma   90.00
#
_symmetry.space_group_name_H-M   'P 1'
#
loop_
_entity.id
_entity.type
_entity.pdbx_description
1 polymer ?
#
loop_
_entity_poly.entity_id
_entity_poly.type
_entity_poly.pdbx_seq_one_letter_code
_entity_poly.pdbx_strand_id
1 'polypeptide(L)'
;ISTNKKLITLFCFLSLGLYSQNNTESNSYREDQFYFASSYFIQTESIKDFKQNGFSGNFQFGFVRDFPLNKDSTRALGFGLGYERNYFTSNIQPIEQDEQIDYRIVISRFLESKNKISFSSISFPIEYRWRKSSINEYKFWRIYSGFKIKKNFPLYSNPSYGSELVIEEIQDWTSSIYLNAGYNTWNISLEYDLNPIIKNKNTVDGDNLNVSFFRLGLIFYFL
;
A
#
# COMPACT_ATOMS: atom_id res chain seq x y z
N ILE A 1 8.90 28.36 16.47
CA ILE A 1 9.82 27.76 17.49
C ILE A 1 9.40 26.32 17.87
N SER A 2 8.11 25.94 17.74
CA SER A 2 7.60 24.59 18.08
C SER A 2 8.00 23.50 17.05
N THR A 3 8.06 23.83 15.76
CA THR A 3 8.35 22.87 14.67
C THR A 3 9.79 22.33 14.73
N ASN A 4 10.73 23.18 15.06
CA ASN A 4 12.15 22.80 15.14
C ASN A 4 12.43 21.84 16.31
N LYS A 5 11.70 21.95 17.43
CA LYS A 5 11.85 21.03 18.57
C LYS A 5 11.39 19.61 18.22
N LYS A 6 10.27 19.47 17.46
CA LYS A 6 9.77 18.16 17.03
C LYS A 6 10.73 17.48 16.03
N LEU A 7 11.35 18.26 15.15
CA LEU A 7 12.32 17.75 14.18
C LEU A 7 13.62 17.26 14.89
N ILE A 8 14.09 18.00 15.89
CA ILE A 8 15.27 17.62 16.69
C ILE A 8 14.98 16.36 17.51
N THR A 9 13.78 16.23 18.08
CA THR A 9 13.38 15.03 18.83
C THR A 9 13.34 13.80 17.93
N LEU A 10 12.83 13.92 16.71
CA LEU A 10 12.79 12.85 15.72
C LEU A 10 14.21 12.43 15.31
N PHE A 11 15.12 13.41 15.13
CA PHE A 11 16.52 13.13 14.77
C PHE A 11 17.30 12.45 15.92
N CYS A 12 17.01 12.81 17.17
CA CYS A 12 17.59 12.13 18.35
C CYS A 12 17.11 10.68 18.49
N PHE A 13 15.85 10.36 18.15
CA PHE A 13 15.37 8.96 18.14
C PHE A 13 16.02 8.12 17.05
N LEU A 14 16.30 8.71 15.88
CA LEU A 14 17.04 8.04 14.80
C LEU A 14 18.50 7.77 15.17
N SER A 15 19.13 8.66 15.92
CA SER A 15 20.54 8.49 16.34
C SER A 15 20.72 7.44 17.44
N LEU A 16 19.73 7.23 18.32
CA LEU A 16 19.79 6.19 19.34
C LEU A 16 19.78 4.77 18.76
N GLY A 17 19.20 4.58 17.56
CA GLY A 17 19.24 3.31 16.85
C GLY A 17 20.62 2.92 16.32
N LEU A 18 21.53 3.89 16.15
CA LEU A 18 22.88 3.65 15.60
C LEU A 18 23.90 3.20 16.65
N TYR A 19 23.65 3.41 17.95
CA TYR A 19 24.56 3.03 19.02
C TYR A 19 24.38 1.60 19.56
N SER A 20 23.40 0.85 19.07
CA SER A 20 23.14 -0.55 19.50
C SER A 20 23.96 -1.60 18.74
N GLN A 21 25.12 -1.24 18.20
CA GLN A 21 26.05 -2.20 17.63
C GLN A 21 27.11 -2.62 18.66
N ASN A 22 26.70 -3.21 19.78
CA ASN A 22 27.60 -4.02 20.58
C ASN A 22 27.75 -5.39 19.92
N ASN A 23 28.98 -5.68 19.51
CA ASN A 23 29.46 -6.95 18.98
C ASN A 23 29.20 -8.11 19.94
N THR A 24 28.01 -8.67 19.90
CA THR A 24 27.84 -10.08 20.19
C THR A 24 27.83 -10.78 18.84
N GLU A 25 28.79 -11.65 18.59
CA GLU A 25 28.84 -12.56 17.46
C GLU A 25 27.58 -13.45 17.47
N SER A 26 26.44 -12.88 17.06
CA SER A 26 25.32 -13.69 16.65
C SER A 26 25.59 -14.02 15.18
N ASN A 27 25.97 -15.25 14.90
CA ASN A 27 26.10 -15.83 13.55
C ASN A 27 24.75 -15.86 12.80
N SER A 28 23.81 -14.99 13.10
CA SER A 28 22.53 -14.90 12.41
C SER A 28 22.63 -13.91 11.27
N TYR A 29 22.58 -14.40 10.06
CA TYR A 29 22.49 -13.62 8.84
C TYR A 29 21.20 -12.80 8.83
N ARG A 30 21.28 -11.49 8.61
CA ARG A 30 20.14 -10.58 8.48
C ARG A 30 20.00 -10.14 7.04
N GLU A 31 18.77 -10.08 6.56
CA GLU A 31 18.42 -9.53 5.24
C GLU A 31 17.54 -8.29 5.38
N ASP A 32 18.13 -7.19 5.86
CA ASP A 32 17.48 -5.90 5.76
C ASP A 32 17.32 -5.54 4.28
N GLN A 33 16.10 -5.20 3.84
CA GLN A 33 15.81 -5.10 2.41
C GLN A 33 15.05 -3.82 2.09
N PHE A 34 15.50 -3.12 1.06
CA PHE A 34 14.64 -2.21 0.32
C PHE A 34 13.76 -3.02 -0.62
N TYR A 35 12.55 -2.55 -0.86
CA TYR A 35 11.67 -3.15 -1.85
C TYR A 35 11.06 -2.11 -2.78
N PHE A 36 10.80 -2.54 -4.00
CA PHE A 36 9.98 -1.83 -4.97
C PHE A 36 8.93 -2.79 -5.50
N ALA A 37 7.67 -2.35 -5.55
CA ALA A 37 6.59 -3.14 -6.09
C ALA A 37 5.71 -2.33 -7.02
N SER A 38 5.12 -3.02 -7.99
CA SER A 38 4.08 -2.50 -8.86
C SER A 38 2.97 -3.52 -9.00
N SER A 39 1.73 -3.10 -8.79
CA SER A 39 0.57 -3.99 -8.80
C SER A 39 -0.59 -3.38 -9.57
N TYR A 40 -1.40 -4.25 -10.16
CA TYR A 40 -2.69 -3.92 -10.74
C TYR A 40 -3.78 -4.05 -9.67
N PHE A 41 -4.78 -3.17 -9.70
CA PHE A 41 -5.92 -3.16 -8.79
C PHE A 41 -7.13 -3.83 -9.42
N ILE A 42 -7.78 -4.66 -8.63
CA ILE A 42 -9.10 -5.23 -8.92
C ILE A 42 -10.00 -4.80 -7.77
N GLN A 43 -11.05 -4.07 -8.06
CA GLN A 43 -12.02 -3.67 -7.06
C GLN A 43 -12.85 -4.90 -6.64
N THR A 44 -13.03 -5.11 -5.35
CA THR A 44 -13.57 -6.34 -4.78
C THR A 44 -15.04 -6.24 -4.38
N GLU A 45 -15.53 -5.04 -4.10
CA GLU A 45 -16.91 -4.83 -3.68
C GLU A 45 -17.85 -4.79 -4.88
N SER A 46 -19.05 -5.35 -4.74
CA SER A 46 -20.07 -5.26 -5.78
C SER A 46 -20.82 -3.95 -5.68
N ILE A 47 -20.51 -3.02 -6.58
CA ILE A 47 -21.22 -1.74 -6.70
C ILE A 47 -22.02 -1.80 -8.01
N LYS A 48 -23.33 -1.49 -7.94
CA LYS A 48 -24.19 -1.52 -9.10
C LYS A 48 -23.70 -0.57 -10.20
N ASP A 49 -23.70 -1.05 -11.44
CA ASP A 49 -23.28 -0.32 -12.64
C ASP A 49 -21.83 0.22 -12.61
N PHE A 50 -21.04 -0.19 -11.62
CA PHE A 50 -19.64 0.15 -11.53
C PHE A 50 -18.84 -0.48 -12.68
N LYS A 51 -17.93 0.31 -13.23
CA LYS A 51 -16.95 -0.14 -14.24
C LYS A 51 -15.57 0.43 -13.93
N GLN A 52 -14.61 -0.46 -13.80
CA GLN A 52 -13.20 -0.11 -13.83
C GLN A 52 -12.77 0.00 -15.30
N ASN A 53 -12.64 1.21 -15.82
CA ASN A 53 -12.54 1.47 -17.26
C ASN A 53 -11.21 2.12 -17.67
N GLY A 54 -10.15 1.80 -16.94
CA GLY A 54 -8.80 2.28 -17.23
C GLY A 54 -7.74 1.60 -16.38
N PHE A 55 -6.48 2.04 -16.53
CA PHE A 55 -5.39 1.54 -15.70
C PHE A 55 -5.63 1.90 -14.25
N SER A 56 -5.58 0.88 -13.40
CA SER A 56 -5.68 1.02 -11.96
C SER A 56 -4.58 0.18 -11.32
N GLY A 57 -3.78 0.80 -10.48
CA GLY A 57 -2.65 0.10 -9.88
C GLY A 57 -1.85 1.01 -8.97
N ASN A 58 -0.75 0.51 -8.46
CA ASN A 58 0.14 1.27 -7.60
C ASN A 58 1.61 1.00 -7.87
N PHE A 59 2.40 1.93 -7.33
CA PHE A 59 3.82 1.77 -7.08
C PHE A 59 4.07 1.88 -5.59
N GLN A 60 4.90 0.97 -5.08
CA GLN A 60 5.29 0.94 -3.68
C GLN A 60 6.81 0.89 -3.59
N PHE A 61 7.36 1.60 -2.63
CA PHE A 61 8.76 1.43 -2.24
C PHE A 61 8.89 1.55 -0.73
N GLY A 62 9.85 0.86 -0.16
CA GLY A 62 10.05 0.90 1.27
C GLY A 62 11.25 0.09 1.72
N PHE A 63 11.37 0.00 3.02
CA PHE A 63 12.41 -0.73 3.71
C PHE A 63 11.79 -1.64 4.75
N VAL A 64 12.31 -2.86 4.87
CA VAL A 64 11.92 -3.81 5.91
C VAL A 64 13.17 -4.31 6.62
N ARG A 65 13.19 -4.14 7.93
CA ARG A 65 14.22 -4.68 8.82
C ARG A 65 13.88 -6.10 9.22
N ASP A 66 14.88 -6.95 9.16
CA ASP A 66 14.80 -8.38 9.38
C ASP A 66 15.22 -8.78 10.80
N PHE A 67 14.40 -9.61 11.44
CA PHE A 67 14.67 -10.17 12.76
C PHE A 67 14.64 -11.70 12.68
N PRO A 68 15.80 -12.37 12.50
CA PRO A 68 15.87 -13.82 12.40
C PRO A 68 15.29 -14.51 13.62
N LEU A 69 14.48 -15.55 13.40
CA LEU A 69 13.85 -16.37 14.45
C LEU A 69 14.62 -17.66 14.72
N ASN A 70 15.50 -18.07 13.82
CA ASN A 70 16.29 -19.28 13.95
C ASN A 70 17.75 -19.04 13.55
N LYS A 71 18.65 -19.91 13.99
CA LYS A 71 20.09 -19.80 13.74
C LYS A 71 20.44 -19.81 12.25
N ASP A 72 19.71 -20.56 11.45
CA ASP A 72 19.94 -20.68 10.01
C ASP A 72 19.34 -19.50 9.23
N SER A 73 18.70 -18.54 9.92
CA SER A 73 18.05 -17.36 9.35
C SER A 73 17.03 -17.67 8.22
N THR A 74 16.51 -18.90 8.18
CA THR A 74 15.50 -19.33 7.21
C THR A 74 14.11 -18.81 7.56
N ARG A 75 13.91 -18.38 8.80
CA ARG A 75 12.66 -17.79 9.32
C ARG A 75 12.98 -16.49 10.03
N ALA A 76 12.19 -15.45 9.72
CA ALA A 76 12.35 -14.14 10.34
C ALA A 76 11.00 -13.44 10.50
N LEU A 77 10.99 -12.41 11.36
CA LEU A 77 9.97 -11.37 11.37
C LEU A 77 10.54 -10.12 10.70
N GLY A 78 9.74 -9.50 9.85
CA GLY A 78 10.06 -8.24 9.22
C GLY A 78 9.16 -7.11 9.73
N PHE A 79 9.76 -5.95 9.99
CA PHE A 79 9.05 -4.71 10.32
C PHE A 79 9.55 -3.61 9.40
N GLY A 80 8.63 -2.89 8.77
CA GLY A 80 9.02 -1.96 7.75
C GLY A 80 8.27 -0.64 7.73
N LEU A 81 8.74 0.20 6.84
CA LEU A 81 8.13 1.47 6.45
C LEU A 81 8.14 1.57 4.94
N GLY A 82 7.00 1.93 4.36
CA GLY A 82 6.87 2.10 2.93
C GLY A 82 6.04 3.31 2.55
N TYR A 83 6.14 3.68 1.30
CA TYR A 83 5.31 4.66 0.63
C TYR A 83 4.62 4.02 -0.56
N GLU A 84 3.36 4.35 -0.75
CA GLU A 84 2.53 3.85 -1.84
C GLU A 84 1.90 5.03 -2.60
N ARG A 85 2.00 5.00 -3.93
CA ARG A 85 1.25 5.89 -4.81
C ARG A 85 0.25 5.07 -5.60
N ASN A 86 -1.02 5.38 -5.41
CA ASN A 86 -2.15 4.61 -5.89
C ASN A 86 -2.90 5.39 -6.97
N TYR A 87 -3.34 4.67 -8.01
CA TYR A 87 -4.14 5.19 -9.12
C TYR A 87 -5.30 4.25 -9.39
N PHE A 88 -6.49 4.80 -9.46
CA PHE A 88 -7.71 4.05 -9.72
C PHE A 88 -8.57 4.79 -10.74
N THR A 89 -8.93 4.12 -11.84
CA THR A 89 -9.72 4.71 -12.91
C THR A 89 -11.04 3.97 -13.06
N SER A 90 -12.14 4.69 -12.90
CA SER A 90 -13.49 4.14 -12.93
C SER A 90 -14.51 5.14 -13.44
N ASN A 91 -15.76 4.72 -13.48
CA ASN A 91 -16.91 5.58 -13.76
C ASN A 91 -17.55 6.22 -12.51
N ILE A 92 -16.90 6.09 -11.34
CA ILE A 92 -17.30 6.83 -10.12
C ILE A 92 -16.87 8.28 -10.29
N GLN A 93 -17.81 9.21 -10.14
CA GLN A 93 -17.55 10.64 -10.20
C GLN A 93 -17.99 11.31 -8.91
N PRO A 94 -17.05 11.90 -8.12
CA PRO A 94 -17.40 12.76 -7.01
C PRO A 94 -17.99 14.08 -7.54
N ILE A 95 -18.98 14.58 -6.85
CA ILE A 95 -19.68 15.83 -7.15
C ILE A 95 -19.76 16.63 -5.86
N GLU A 96 -19.30 17.86 -5.89
CA GLU A 96 -19.44 18.77 -4.76
C GLU A 96 -20.79 19.48 -4.82
N GLN A 97 -21.61 19.30 -3.77
CA GLN A 97 -22.87 19.99 -3.58
C GLN A 97 -22.96 20.46 -2.13
N ASP A 98 -23.24 21.74 -1.92
CA ASP A 98 -23.41 22.33 -0.59
C ASP A 98 -22.29 21.98 0.42
N GLU A 99 -21.02 22.10 -0.02
CA GLU A 99 -19.82 21.74 0.75
C GLU A 99 -19.71 20.26 1.13
N GLN A 100 -20.54 19.38 0.54
CA GLN A 100 -20.48 17.93 0.72
C GLN A 100 -20.07 17.24 -0.58
N ILE A 101 -19.34 16.15 -0.47
CA ILE A 101 -18.96 15.34 -1.61
C ILE A 101 -19.92 14.15 -1.73
N ASP A 102 -20.72 14.20 -2.77
CA ASP A 102 -21.56 13.10 -3.21
C ASP A 102 -20.88 12.32 -4.33
N TYR A 103 -21.31 11.08 -4.54
CA TYR A 103 -20.75 10.21 -5.56
C TYR A 103 -21.83 9.77 -6.55
N ARG A 104 -21.50 9.84 -7.83
CA ARG A 104 -22.38 9.33 -8.91
C ARG A 104 -21.65 8.30 -9.73
N ILE A 105 -22.35 7.24 -10.10
CA ILE A 105 -21.90 6.29 -11.12
C ILE A 105 -22.40 6.75 -12.48
N VAL A 106 -21.48 7.12 -13.36
CA VAL A 106 -21.85 7.65 -14.67
C VAL A 106 -22.01 6.51 -15.65
N ILE A 107 -23.26 6.31 -16.06
CA ILE A 107 -23.64 5.36 -17.11
C ILE A 107 -23.87 6.14 -18.39
N SER A 108 -22.87 6.23 -19.25
CA SER A 108 -23.04 6.86 -20.55
C SER A 108 -22.86 5.86 -21.68
N ARG A 109 -23.80 5.84 -22.61
CA ARG A 109 -23.71 5.05 -23.86
C ARG A 109 -22.88 5.77 -24.93
N PHE A 110 -22.69 7.06 -24.82
CA PHE A 110 -22.08 7.90 -25.84
C PHE A 110 -20.74 8.54 -25.44
N LEU A 111 -20.43 8.59 -24.15
CA LEU A 111 -19.21 9.18 -23.63
C LEU A 111 -18.59 8.23 -22.59
N GLU A 112 -17.38 7.78 -22.83
CA GLU A 112 -16.60 7.08 -21.81
C GLU A 112 -16.27 8.07 -20.69
N SER A 113 -17.11 8.12 -19.66
CA SER A 113 -16.79 8.88 -18.46
C SER A 113 -15.71 8.14 -17.67
N LYS A 114 -14.52 8.69 -17.65
CA LYS A 114 -13.39 8.18 -16.86
C LYS A 114 -13.07 9.19 -15.77
N ASN A 115 -12.99 8.71 -14.56
CA ASN A 115 -12.46 9.48 -13.45
C ASN A 115 -11.21 8.78 -12.92
N LYS A 116 -10.10 9.50 -12.90
CA LYS A 116 -8.84 9.02 -12.35
C LYS A 116 -8.71 9.54 -10.92
N ILE A 117 -8.86 8.64 -9.97
CA ILE A 117 -8.60 8.91 -8.56
C ILE A 117 -7.16 8.52 -8.25
N SER A 118 -6.43 9.37 -7.56
CA SER A 118 -5.08 9.09 -7.10
C SER A 118 -4.90 9.48 -5.64
N PHE A 119 -4.15 8.68 -4.89
CA PHE A 119 -3.84 8.95 -3.50
C PHE A 119 -2.50 8.34 -3.10
N SER A 120 -1.94 8.85 -2.01
CA SER A 120 -0.71 8.35 -1.42
C SER A 120 -1.01 7.72 -0.07
N SER A 121 -0.17 6.77 0.34
CA SER A 121 -0.23 6.18 1.68
C SER A 121 1.16 5.94 2.22
N ILE A 122 1.32 6.06 3.54
CA ILE A 122 2.47 5.53 4.26
C ILE A 122 2.06 4.18 4.83
N SER A 123 2.85 3.14 4.57
CA SER A 123 2.55 1.78 4.97
C SER A 123 3.55 1.25 5.99
N PHE A 124 3.03 0.47 6.93
CA PHE A 124 3.78 -0.18 8.01
C PHE A 124 3.58 -1.69 7.89
N PRO A 125 4.41 -2.40 7.09
CA PRO A 125 4.34 -3.84 6.98
C PRO A 125 4.90 -4.55 8.20
N ILE A 126 4.21 -5.60 8.63
CA ILE A 126 4.65 -6.58 9.61
C ILE A 126 4.52 -7.93 8.93
N GLU A 127 5.63 -8.67 8.76
CA GLU A 127 5.61 -9.89 7.97
C GLU A 127 6.38 -11.03 8.60
N TYR A 128 5.87 -12.23 8.39
CA TYR A 128 6.61 -13.45 8.59
C TYR A 128 7.32 -13.82 7.28
N ARG A 129 8.62 -14.04 7.39
CA ARG A 129 9.52 -14.34 6.28
C ARG A 129 9.99 -15.78 6.36
N TRP A 130 9.71 -16.55 5.33
CA TRP A 130 10.34 -17.85 5.10
C TRP A 130 11.20 -17.76 3.84
N ARG A 131 12.44 -18.19 3.97
CA ARG A 131 13.41 -18.16 2.87
C ARG A 131 14.41 -19.29 3.00
N LYS A 132 14.90 -19.75 1.86
CA LYS A 132 15.97 -20.74 1.79
C LYS A 132 17.28 -20.02 1.39
N SER A 133 17.67 -18.99 2.14
CA SER A 133 18.90 -18.25 1.92
C SER A 133 20.05 -18.80 2.76
N SER A 134 21.28 -18.70 2.26
CA SER A 134 22.50 -18.90 3.01
C SER A 134 23.51 -17.79 2.67
N ILE A 135 24.53 -17.61 3.49
CA ILE A 135 25.58 -16.60 3.30
C ILE A 135 26.24 -16.72 1.90
N ASN A 136 26.22 -17.92 1.32
CA ASN A 136 26.90 -18.25 0.05
C ASN A 136 25.94 -18.36 -1.15
N GLU A 137 24.62 -18.34 -0.94
CA GLU A 137 23.64 -18.48 -2.00
C GLU A 137 22.77 -17.25 -2.13
N TYR A 138 22.94 -16.52 -3.24
CA TYR A 138 22.16 -15.32 -3.57
C TYR A 138 20.84 -15.64 -4.29
N LYS A 139 20.66 -16.88 -4.77
CA LYS A 139 19.46 -17.30 -5.51
C LYS A 139 18.68 -18.31 -4.67
N PHE A 140 17.55 -17.90 -4.13
CA PHE A 140 16.75 -18.73 -3.25
C PHE A 140 15.25 -18.46 -3.39
N TRP A 141 14.46 -19.41 -2.94
CA TRP A 141 13.03 -19.26 -2.77
C TRP A 141 12.71 -18.44 -1.52
N ARG A 142 11.73 -17.57 -1.67
CA ARG A 142 11.17 -16.82 -0.55
C ARG A 142 9.65 -16.81 -0.57
N ILE A 143 9.04 -16.82 0.63
CA ILE A 143 7.62 -16.63 0.86
C ILE A 143 7.52 -15.72 2.07
N TYR A 144 6.98 -14.52 1.86
CA TYR A 144 6.74 -13.54 2.90
C TYR A 144 5.25 -13.27 2.99
N SER A 145 4.66 -13.45 4.15
CA SER A 145 3.25 -13.17 4.39
C SER A 145 3.11 -12.20 5.54
N GLY A 146 2.19 -11.27 5.44
CA GLY A 146 2.10 -10.24 6.44
C GLY A 146 0.80 -9.46 6.46
N PHE A 147 0.80 -8.55 7.39
CA PHE A 147 -0.23 -7.56 7.60
C PHE A 147 0.38 -6.17 7.40
N LYS A 148 -0.37 -5.28 6.78
CA LYS A 148 0.06 -3.92 6.51
C LYS A 148 -0.97 -2.93 7.05
N ILE A 149 -0.52 -1.98 7.86
CA ILE A 149 -1.31 -0.83 8.27
C ILE A 149 -0.92 0.34 7.37
N LYS A 150 -1.88 1.09 6.87
CA LYS A 150 -1.65 2.20 5.94
C LYS A 150 -2.30 3.47 6.45
N LYS A 151 -1.54 4.57 6.56
CA LYS A 151 -2.06 5.92 6.75
C LYS A 151 -2.26 6.54 5.38
N ASN A 152 -3.49 6.85 5.05
CA ASN A 152 -3.85 7.42 3.76
C ASN A 152 -3.85 8.95 3.83
N PHE A 153 -3.53 9.57 2.70
CA PHE A 153 -3.62 11.01 2.46
C PHE A 153 -4.79 11.30 1.53
N PRO A 154 -5.31 12.53 1.48
CA PRO A 154 -6.46 12.90 0.67
C PRO A 154 -6.40 12.37 -0.76
N LEU A 155 -7.55 12.02 -1.32
CA LEU A 155 -7.68 11.58 -2.69
C LEU A 155 -7.78 12.80 -3.63
N TYR A 156 -7.17 12.67 -4.79
CA TYR A 156 -7.29 13.60 -5.89
C TYR A 156 -8.11 12.96 -7.00
N SER A 157 -9.23 13.56 -7.34
CA SER A 157 -10.11 13.12 -8.41
C SER A 157 -9.90 14.03 -9.63
N ASN A 158 -9.60 13.39 -10.77
CA ASN A 158 -9.41 14.08 -12.05
C ASN A 158 -10.35 13.43 -13.09
N PRO A 159 -11.59 13.94 -13.21
CA PRO A 159 -12.56 13.42 -14.15
C PRO A 159 -12.25 13.91 -15.58
N SER A 160 -12.64 13.11 -16.58
CA SER A 160 -12.52 13.50 -18.00
C SER A 160 -13.36 14.74 -18.34
N TYR A 161 -14.43 15.00 -17.57
CA TYR A 161 -15.31 16.15 -17.69
C TYR A 161 -15.60 16.69 -16.28
N GLY A 162 -15.34 17.95 -16.04
CA GLY A 162 -15.54 18.62 -14.77
C GLY A 162 -14.23 19.14 -14.14
N SER A 163 -14.32 19.58 -12.91
CA SER A 163 -13.17 20.12 -12.17
C SER A 163 -12.46 19.03 -11.37
N GLU A 164 -11.17 19.22 -11.14
CA GLU A 164 -10.43 18.41 -10.16
C GLU A 164 -10.97 18.68 -8.77
N LEU A 165 -11.12 17.61 -7.99
CA LEU A 165 -11.58 17.67 -6.60
C LEU A 165 -10.58 16.99 -5.68
N VAL A 166 -10.42 17.57 -4.48
CA VAL A 166 -9.69 16.95 -3.38
C VAL A 166 -10.72 16.37 -2.41
N ILE A 167 -10.60 15.06 -2.14
CA ILE A 167 -11.51 14.32 -1.27
C ILE A 167 -10.78 14.01 0.03
N GLU A 168 -11.12 14.73 1.08
CA GLU A 168 -10.55 14.55 2.42
C GLU A 168 -11.32 13.51 3.25
N GLU A 169 -12.59 13.29 2.94
CA GLU A 169 -13.48 12.35 3.64
C GLU A 169 -13.23 10.89 3.26
N ILE A 170 -12.08 10.38 3.63
CA ILE A 170 -11.65 8.98 3.41
C ILE A 170 -11.31 8.29 4.72
N GLN A 171 -11.11 6.98 4.65
CA GLN A 171 -10.54 6.26 5.78
C GLN A 171 -9.06 6.60 5.94
N ASP A 172 -8.76 7.35 6.98
CA ASP A 172 -7.41 7.74 7.36
C ASP A 172 -6.47 6.55 7.51
N TRP A 173 -6.98 5.50 8.15
CA TRP A 173 -6.24 4.27 8.39
C TRP A 173 -6.94 3.09 7.75
N THR A 174 -6.20 2.38 6.92
CA THR A 174 -6.65 1.13 6.31
C THR A 174 -5.65 0.02 6.60
N SER A 175 -6.09 -1.20 6.41
CA SER A 175 -5.26 -2.38 6.61
C SER A 175 -5.43 -3.38 5.49
N SER A 176 -4.40 -4.17 5.26
CA SER A 176 -4.39 -5.24 4.26
C SER A 176 -3.58 -6.43 4.75
N ILE A 177 -3.88 -7.59 4.21
CA ILE A 177 -3.04 -8.78 4.28
C ILE A 177 -2.34 -8.96 2.93
N TYR A 178 -1.15 -9.54 2.95
CA TYR A 178 -0.43 -9.79 1.71
C TYR A 178 0.41 -11.06 1.76
N LEU A 179 0.71 -11.56 0.56
CA LEU A 179 1.57 -12.70 0.32
C LEU A 179 2.51 -12.37 -0.84
N ASN A 180 3.80 -12.43 -0.60
CA ASN A 180 4.84 -12.31 -1.60
C ASN A 180 5.56 -13.64 -1.74
N ALA A 181 5.67 -14.17 -2.95
CA ALA A 181 6.33 -15.45 -3.18
C ALA A 181 7.12 -15.40 -4.49
N GLY A 182 8.31 -15.96 -4.48
CA GLY A 182 9.13 -16.03 -5.69
C GLY A 182 10.51 -16.60 -5.51
N TYR A 183 11.26 -16.52 -6.59
CA TYR A 183 12.63 -17.00 -6.68
C TYR A 183 13.56 -15.89 -7.14
N ASN A 184 14.63 -15.67 -6.40
CA ASN A 184 15.63 -14.66 -6.70
C ASN A 184 15.00 -13.25 -6.88
N THR A 185 15.14 -12.64 -8.06
CA THR A 185 14.66 -11.29 -8.37
C THR A 185 13.14 -11.24 -8.60
N TRP A 186 12.55 -12.32 -9.11
CA TRP A 186 11.14 -12.33 -9.53
C TRP A 186 10.23 -12.84 -8.42
N ASN A 187 9.44 -11.93 -7.87
CA ASN A 187 8.47 -12.27 -6.83
C ASN A 187 7.09 -11.73 -7.21
N ILE A 188 6.09 -12.57 -7.08
CA ILE A 188 4.67 -12.20 -7.21
C ILE A 188 4.21 -11.64 -5.88
N SER A 189 3.44 -10.58 -5.93
CA SER A 189 2.80 -9.94 -4.78
C SER A 189 1.29 -9.98 -4.91
N LEU A 190 0.63 -10.49 -3.89
CA LEU A 190 -0.81 -10.49 -3.70
C LEU A 190 -1.13 -9.68 -2.45
N GLU A 191 -2.05 -8.74 -2.53
CA GLU A 191 -2.49 -7.95 -1.38
C GLU A 191 -4.01 -7.78 -1.41
N TYR A 192 -4.66 -7.95 -0.28
CA TYR A 192 -6.11 -7.80 -0.11
C TYR A 192 -6.41 -6.78 0.99
N ASP A 193 -7.19 -5.75 0.65
CA ASP A 193 -7.65 -4.75 1.61
C ASP A 193 -8.70 -5.36 2.55
N LEU A 194 -8.51 -5.20 3.85
CA LEU A 194 -9.44 -5.67 4.88
C LEU A 194 -10.54 -4.65 5.17
N ASN A 195 -10.30 -3.40 4.84
CA ASN A 195 -11.27 -2.33 4.98
C ASN A 195 -11.18 -1.34 3.80
N PRO A 196 -12.32 -0.78 3.39
CA PRO A 196 -12.38 0.10 2.22
C PRO A 196 -11.70 1.46 2.48
N ILE A 197 -11.19 2.08 1.43
CA ILE A 197 -10.65 3.45 1.46
C ILE A 197 -11.77 4.50 1.53
N ILE A 198 -12.88 4.26 0.83
CA ILE A 198 -14.12 5.01 0.96
C ILE A 198 -15.11 4.08 1.64
N LYS A 199 -15.72 4.52 2.74
CA LYS A 199 -16.61 3.72 3.59
C LYS A 199 -17.82 4.52 4.03
N ASN A 200 -18.96 3.84 4.13
CA ASN A 200 -20.23 4.42 4.62
C ASN A 200 -20.69 5.66 3.83
N LYS A 201 -20.34 5.73 2.56
CA LYS A 201 -20.89 6.70 1.61
C LYS A 201 -21.91 6.01 0.72
N ASN A 202 -22.89 6.76 0.27
CA ASN A 202 -23.86 6.30 -0.70
C ASN A 202 -23.67 7.09 -2.00
N THR A 203 -24.03 6.47 -3.10
CA THR A 203 -24.18 7.18 -4.36
C THR A 203 -25.44 8.05 -4.30
N VAL A 204 -25.55 9.02 -5.20
CA VAL A 204 -26.78 9.85 -5.35
C VAL A 204 -28.02 8.97 -5.59
N ASP A 205 -27.84 7.79 -6.18
CA ASP A 205 -28.91 6.81 -6.43
C ASP A 205 -29.21 5.91 -5.21
N GLY A 206 -28.50 6.09 -4.09
CA GLY A 206 -28.71 5.38 -2.82
C GLY A 206 -27.95 4.06 -2.69
N ASP A 207 -27.11 3.69 -3.66
CA ASP A 207 -26.29 2.49 -3.58
C ASP A 207 -25.11 2.70 -2.63
N ASN A 208 -24.78 1.68 -1.84
CA ASN A 208 -23.66 1.72 -0.93
C ASN A 208 -22.32 1.75 -1.68
N LEU A 209 -21.49 2.74 -1.35
CA LEU A 209 -20.19 2.94 -1.96
C LEU A 209 -19.07 2.55 -0.97
N ASN A 210 -18.64 1.29 -1.04
CA ASN A 210 -17.45 0.81 -0.37
C ASN A 210 -16.39 0.49 -1.43
N VAL A 211 -15.21 1.07 -1.33
CA VAL A 211 -14.14 0.87 -2.31
C VAL A 211 -12.96 0.17 -1.66
N SER A 212 -12.79 -1.11 -1.98
CA SER A 212 -11.69 -1.97 -1.53
C SER A 212 -11.02 -2.64 -2.73
N PHE A 213 -9.78 -3.03 -2.59
CA PHE A 213 -9.00 -3.59 -3.69
C PHE A 213 -8.34 -4.92 -3.33
N PHE A 214 -8.30 -5.79 -4.33
CA PHE A 214 -7.32 -6.86 -4.43
C PHE A 214 -6.22 -6.40 -5.38
N ARG A 215 -4.96 -6.60 -5.00
CA ARG A 215 -3.79 -6.20 -5.78
C ARG A 215 -3.00 -7.43 -6.19
N LEU A 216 -2.67 -7.48 -7.48
CA LEU A 216 -1.79 -8.49 -8.05
C LEU A 216 -0.63 -7.79 -8.77
N GLY A 217 0.60 -8.15 -8.46
CA GLY A 217 1.75 -7.49 -9.05
C GLY A 217 3.08 -8.21 -8.84
N LEU A 218 4.13 -7.45 -9.04
CA LEU A 218 5.52 -7.88 -8.85
C LEU A 218 6.16 -7.06 -7.73
N ILE A 219 7.03 -7.71 -6.97
CA ILE A 219 7.86 -7.07 -5.95
C ILE A 219 9.31 -7.49 -6.09
N PHE A 220 10.20 -6.53 -5.99
CA PHE A 220 11.65 -6.69 -6.07
C PHE A 220 12.27 -6.28 -4.75
N TYR A 221 13.21 -7.09 -4.28
CA TYR A 221 13.94 -6.85 -3.04
C TYR A 221 15.42 -6.58 -3.35
N PHE A 222 15.96 -5.56 -2.69
CA PHE A 222 17.35 -5.13 -2.81
C PHE A 222 17.98 -5.09 -1.41
N LEU A 223 19.19 -5.57 -1.29
CA LEU A 223 20.02 -5.51 -0.07
C LEU A 223 20.79 -4.19 -0.03
#